data_0f6d555d5b030a0db1b2bb7d436015e9
#
_entry.id   0f6d555d5b030a0db1b2bb7d436015e9
#
_cell.length_a   1.000
_cell.length_b   1.000
_cell.length_c   1.000
_cell.angle_alpha   90.00
_cell.angle_beta   90.00
_cell.angle_gamma   90.00
#
_symmetry.space_group_name_H-M   'P 1'
#
loop_
_entity.id
_entity.type
_entity.pdbx_description
1 polymer ?
#
loop_
_entity_poly.entity_id
_entity_poly.type
_entity_poly.pdbx_seq_one_letter_code
_entity_poly.pdbx_strand_id
1 'polypeptide(L)'
;MNRMKSVAFRLALVLAAAIVLLSPACLLYAQQQPAPAPAPPSTPPPDAKAAAKPTPTDEMEEFAPKPAPPLPAGMTGSDTKDRRYTLKAGMYNAGEAAMGMKHVFFLKKPGPFRLDATSPDDPQVDKTLTLLGVRDKSKMPKLLKPVIAQLAYANSDFAFQGSHLFQGNFYGVSIYDIANPAKTSLLTTLVCPGGQGDVSVYGNLLFMSVEMPNGRLDCGVQGFPPEPPPAAGHEKERHPPAAQKDRFRGVRIFDVSDIKNPKQVAAVQTCRGSHTHTLVVDPNDKDNVYIYVSGTSFVRQPAELAGCSGEEPGKDANTALFRIDVIKVPVAAPQEAKVVSSPRVFIDPRTGALNGLNNGGSHDKGAEKPKDTNQCHDITVYSALGLAAGACSGNGLLLDIKDPVHPKRLDAVNDPNYSYWHSASFSNDGTKVVFTDEWGGGLGARCRPNDPNKWGADAIFHLTDDKLSLASYYKLPAAQSDTENCVAHNGSLIPVPGRDIEVQSWYQGGISVMDFTDAAHPFEIAYFDRGPIDAKTLVLGGDWSAYWYNGYIYGSEIARGLDVYQLTPSKFLTRNELDA
;
A
#
# COMPACT_ATOMS: atom_id res chain seq x y z
N MET A 1 -31.86 -13.25 -9.63
CA MET A 1 -31.33 -12.16 -8.77
C MET A 1 -30.20 -12.61 -7.84
N ASN A 2 -30.24 -13.80 -7.21
CA ASN A 2 -29.19 -14.21 -6.26
C ASN A 2 -27.89 -14.79 -6.86
N ARG A 3 -27.85 -15.16 -8.14
CA ARG A 3 -26.64 -15.67 -8.80
C ARG A 3 -25.75 -14.56 -9.36
N MET A 4 -26.33 -13.43 -9.79
CA MET A 4 -25.56 -12.27 -10.28
C MET A 4 -24.78 -11.56 -9.16
N LYS A 5 -25.36 -11.44 -7.95
CA LYS A 5 -24.65 -10.89 -6.78
C LYS A 5 -23.41 -11.70 -6.38
N SER A 6 -23.40 -13.00 -6.69
CA SER A 6 -22.27 -13.89 -6.40
C SER A 6 -21.07 -13.71 -7.34
N VAL A 7 -21.29 -13.27 -8.56
CA VAL A 7 -20.23 -13.10 -9.59
C VAL A 7 -19.55 -11.75 -9.42
N ALA A 8 -20.32 -10.67 -9.20
CA ALA A 8 -19.77 -9.34 -8.92
C ALA A 8 -18.90 -9.34 -7.66
N PHE A 9 -19.36 -10.01 -6.60
CA PHE A 9 -18.57 -10.19 -5.38
C PHE A 9 -17.30 -11.04 -5.60
N ARG A 10 -17.35 -12.00 -6.54
CA ARG A 10 -16.19 -12.86 -6.87
C ARG A 10 -15.16 -12.16 -7.75
N LEU A 11 -15.56 -11.21 -8.57
CA LEU A 11 -14.63 -10.48 -9.45
C LEU A 11 -14.01 -9.26 -8.76
N ALA A 12 -14.77 -8.53 -7.94
CA ALA A 12 -14.21 -7.57 -7.00
C ALA A 12 -13.17 -8.26 -6.08
N LEU A 13 -13.40 -9.54 -5.74
CA LEU A 13 -12.43 -10.36 -5.00
C LEU A 13 -11.22 -10.80 -5.84
N VAL A 14 -11.32 -10.88 -7.17
CA VAL A 14 -10.18 -11.20 -8.06
C VAL A 14 -9.36 -9.94 -8.34
N LEU A 15 -9.99 -8.78 -8.48
CA LEU A 15 -9.28 -7.49 -8.44
C LEU A 15 -8.65 -7.26 -7.05
N ALA A 16 -9.42 -7.41 -6.00
CA ALA A 16 -8.89 -7.42 -4.64
C ALA A 16 -7.81 -8.50 -4.47
N ALA A 17 -7.93 -9.69 -5.08
CA ALA A 17 -6.91 -10.72 -4.96
C ALA A 17 -5.66 -10.47 -5.81
N ALA A 18 -5.72 -9.72 -6.89
CA ALA A 18 -4.51 -9.30 -7.60
C ALA A 18 -3.75 -8.19 -6.83
N ILE A 19 -4.47 -7.37 -6.04
CA ILE A 19 -3.93 -6.24 -5.28
C ILE A 19 -4.07 -6.48 -3.77
N VAL A 20 -5.04 -7.25 -3.28
CA VAL A 20 -5.19 -7.74 -1.90
C VAL A 20 -4.44 -9.06 -1.64
N LEU A 21 -3.84 -9.66 -2.62
CA LEU A 21 -2.60 -10.38 -2.44
C LEU A 21 -1.47 -9.42 -2.03
N LEU A 22 -1.73 -8.13 -2.14
CA LEU A 22 -0.90 -7.04 -1.66
C LEU A 22 -1.26 -6.62 -0.23
N SER A 23 -2.46 -6.94 0.28
CA SER A 23 -2.88 -6.61 1.65
C SER A 23 -3.79 -7.71 2.18
N PRO A 24 -3.25 -8.78 2.80
CA PRO A 24 -4.05 -9.88 3.32
C PRO A 24 -4.79 -9.57 4.63
N ALA A 25 -5.06 -8.31 4.92
CA ALA A 25 -5.70 -7.89 6.17
C ALA A 25 -7.20 -8.22 6.28
N CYS A 26 -7.84 -8.72 5.25
CA CYS A 26 -9.28 -9.03 5.30
C CYS A 26 -9.59 -10.39 4.73
N LEU A 27 -9.56 -11.47 5.53
CA LEU A 27 -10.43 -12.63 5.31
C LEU A 27 -10.21 -13.77 6.33
N LEU A 28 -11.09 -13.85 7.27
CA LEU A 28 -12.02 -14.93 7.69
C LEU A 28 -11.49 -16.26 8.19
N TYR A 29 -11.75 -16.47 9.45
CA TYR A 29 -12.10 -17.78 10.04
C TYR A 29 -13.62 -17.86 10.21
N ALA A 30 -14.28 -18.85 9.61
CA ALA A 30 -15.65 -19.21 9.90
C ALA A 30 -15.65 -20.29 11.01
N GLN A 31 -16.29 -20.00 12.13
CA GLN A 31 -16.64 -21.02 13.11
C GLN A 31 -17.82 -21.85 12.60
N GLN A 32 -17.69 -23.15 12.68
CA GLN A 32 -18.77 -24.13 12.45
C GLN A 32 -19.83 -24.02 13.54
N GLN A 33 -21.06 -23.76 13.16
CA GLN A 33 -22.24 -24.10 13.96
C GLN A 33 -22.82 -25.44 13.47
N PRO A 34 -23.40 -26.24 14.35
CA PRO A 34 -23.95 -27.55 13.98
C PRO A 34 -25.16 -27.41 13.05
N ALA A 35 -25.28 -28.34 12.14
CA ALA A 35 -26.32 -28.38 11.10
C ALA A 35 -27.74 -28.56 11.69
N PRO A 36 -28.75 -27.84 11.15
CA PRO A 36 -30.16 -28.17 11.41
C PRO A 36 -30.61 -29.37 10.56
N ALA A 37 -31.58 -30.10 11.08
CA ALA A 37 -32.14 -31.32 10.53
C ALA A 37 -32.77 -31.14 9.13
N PRO A 38 -32.87 -32.22 8.31
CA PRO A 38 -33.29 -32.12 6.92
C PRO A 38 -34.80 -31.83 6.77
N ALA A 39 -35.11 -30.88 5.88
CA ALA A 39 -36.47 -30.58 5.45
C ALA A 39 -36.95 -31.57 4.36
N PRO A 40 -38.26 -31.81 4.23
CA PRO A 40 -38.83 -32.79 3.29
C PRO A 40 -38.67 -32.36 1.82
N PRO A 41 -38.75 -33.27 0.84
CA PRO A 41 -38.39 -33.00 -0.55
C PRO A 41 -39.41 -32.09 -1.23
N SER A 42 -38.93 -31.03 -1.81
CA SER A 42 -39.71 -30.13 -2.68
C SER A 42 -39.62 -30.53 -4.14
N THR A 43 -40.77 -30.51 -4.81
CA THR A 43 -40.93 -30.72 -6.25
C THR A 43 -40.07 -29.79 -7.12
N PRO A 44 -39.54 -30.24 -8.26
CA PRO A 44 -38.71 -29.40 -9.11
C PRO A 44 -39.52 -28.29 -9.77
N PRO A 45 -38.99 -27.08 -9.91
CA PRO A 45 -39.59 -26.00 -10.66
C PRO A 45 -39.42 -26.22 -12.18
N PRO A 46 -40.33 -25.68 -13.01
CA PRO A 46 -40.27 -25.83 -14.45
C PRO A 46 -39.06 -25.11 -15.08
N ASP A 47 -38.63 -25.63 -16.22
CA ASP A 47 -37.50 -25.28 -17.05
C ASP A 47 -37.01 -23.84 -16.96
N ALA A 48 -35.82 -23.67 -16.39
CA ALA A 48 -35.05 -22.43 -16.48
C ALA A 48 -34.48 -22.30 -17.90
N LYS A 49 -35.00 -21.36 -18.68
CA LYS A 49 -34.37 -20.90 -19.91
C LYS A 49 -32.88 -20.66 -19.65
N ALA A 50 -32.03 -21.27 -20.46
CA ALA A 50 -30.58 -21.00 -20.42
C ALA A 50 -30.36 -19.49 -20.49
N ALA A 51 -29.70 -18.94 -19.47
CA ALA A 51 -29.33 -17.54 -19.47
C ALA A 51 -28.43 -17.27 -20.69
N ALA A 52 -28.77 -16.26 -21.46
CA ALA A 52 -27.93 -15.80 -22.56
C ALA A 52 -26.51 -15.50 -22.05
N LYS A 53 -25.49 -15.88 -22.84
CA LYS A 53 -24.12 -15.47 -22.53
C LYS A 53 -24.05 -13.94 -22.53
N PRO A 54 -23.43 -13.31 -21.52
CA PRO A 54 -23.29 -11.87 -21.50
C PRO A 54 -22.55 -11.36 -22.72
N THR A 55 -23.04 -10.25 -23.29
CA THR A 55 -22.34 -9.55 -24.37
C THR A 55 -21.10 -8.83 -23.84
N PRO A 56 -20.11 -8.48 -24.69
CA PRO A 56 -18.93 -7.72 -24.22
C PRO A 56 -19.27 -6.37 -23.55
N THR A 57 -20.42 -5.78 -23.86
CA THR A 57 -20.96 -4.58 -23.22
C THR A 57 -21.44 -4.87 -21.80
N ASP A 58 -22.10 -6.00 -21.57
CA ASP A 58 -22.58 -6.38 -20.23
C ASP A 58 -21.41 -6.69 -19.29
N GLU A 59 -20.31 -7.26 -19.83
CA GLU A 59 -19.09 -7.53 -19.06
C GLU A 59 -18.39 -6.24 -18.59
N MET A 60 -18.46 -5.15 -19.37
CA MET A 60 -17.87 -3.86 -19.01
C MET A 60 -18.72 -3.08 -18.01
N GLU A 61 -20.05 -3.22 -18.03
CA GLU A 61 -20.93 -2.57 -17.05
C GLU A 61 -20.70 -3.06 -15.62
N GLU A 62 -20.24 -4.29 -15.44
CA GLU A 62 -19.89 -4.83 -14.11
C GLU A 62 -18.72 -4.06 -13.49
N PHE A 63 -17.81 -3.52 -14.30
CA PHE A 63 -16.63 -2.76 -13.90
C PHE A 63 -16.78 -1.24 -14.09
N ALA A 64 -17.95 -0.81 -14.56
CA ALA A 64 -18.23 0.61 -14.62
C ALA A 64 -18.22 1.23 -13.22
N PRO A 65 -17.66 2.43 -13.07
CA PRO A 65 -17.66 3.16 -11.81
C PRO A 65 -19.09 3.34 -11.30
N LYS A 66 -19.26 3.20 -9.98
CA LYS A 66 -20.58 3.33 -9.34
C LYS A 66 -20.60 4.60 -8.49
N PRO A 67 -21.69 5.40 -8.58
CA PRO A 67 -21.86 6.57 -7.73
C PRO A 67 -21.72 6.23 -6.25
N ALA A 68 -21.20 7.18 -5.47
CA ALA A 68 -21.14 7.06 -4.02
C ALA A 68 -22.55 6.95 -3.42
N PRO A 69 -22.72 6.19 -2.32
CA PRO A 69 -23.96 6.21 -1.57
C PRO A 69 -24.23 7.61 -1.00
N PRO A 70 -25.49 7.92 -0.60
CA PRO A 70 -25.79 9.18 0.09
C PRO A 70 -24.90 9.36 1.32
N LEU A 71 -24.53 10.62 1.61
CA LEU A 71 -23.78 10.95 2.81
C LEU A 71 -24.56 10.58 4.08
N PRO A 72 -23.90 10.07 5.12
CA PRO A 72 -24.48 9.97 6.45
C PRO A 72 -24.91 11.33 6.98
N ALA A 73 -25.96 11.35 7.81
CA ALA A 73 -26.47 12.58 8.39
C ALA A 73 -25.36 13.34 9.15
N GLY A 74 -25.25 14.64 8.90
CA GLY A 74 -24.26 15.51 9.54
C GLY A 74 -22.85 15.48 8.92
N MET A 75 -22.64 14.75 7.82
CA MET A 75 -21.38 14.76 7.06
C MET A 75 -21.50 15.60 5.79
N THR A 76 -20.37 16.15 5.35
CA THR A 76 -20.22 16.88 4.09
C THR A 76 -19.27 16.12 3.17
N GLY A 77 -19.43 16.28 1.85
CA GLY A 77 -18.54 15.71 0.86
C GLY A 77 -17.47 16.71 0.38
N SER A 78 -16.65 16.28 -0.56
CA SER A 78 -15.62 17.11 -1.20
C SER A 78 -16.24 18.12 -2.17
N ASP A 79 -15.52 19.22 -2.46
CA ASP A 79 -16.02 20.36 -3.25
C ASP A 79 -16.01 20.04 -4.75
N THR A 80 -17.19 20.03 -5.36
CA THR A 80 -17.36 19.85 -6.82
C THR A 80 -17.09 21.12 -7.63
N LYS A 81 -16.90 22.27 -6.99
CA LYS A 81 -16.52 23.53 -7.65
C LYS A 81 -15.01 23.65 -7.84
N ASP A 82 -14.25 22.80 -7.19
CA ASP A 82 -12.81 22.74 -7.40
C ASP A 82 -12.52 22.34 -8.85
N ARG A 83 -11.55 23.01 -9.46
CA ARG A 83 -11.18 22.79 -10.88
C ARG A 83 -10.61 21.39 -11.16
N ARG A 84 -10.15 20.67 -10.12
CA ARG A 84 -9.66 19.30 -10.21
C ARG A 84 -10.77 18.31 -10.61
N TYR A 85 -12.01 18.56 -10.20
CA TYR A 85 -13.16 17.66 -10.41
C TYR A 85 -13.50 17.40 -11.88
N THR A 86 -13.12 18.29 -12.80
CA THR A 86 -13.51 18.24 -14.22
C THR A 86 -12.31 18.10 -15.15
N LEU A 87 -11.19 17.58 -14.68
CA LEU A 87 -10.01 17.41 -15.50
C LEU A 87 -10.24 16.36 -16.59
N LYS A 88 -9.68 16.64 -17.77
CA LYS A 88 -9.76 15.72 -18.92
C LYS A 88 -8.97 14.44 -18.63
N ALA A 89 -9.60 13.29 -18.92
CA ALA A 89 -8.94 11.99 -18.85
C ALA A 89 -7.84 11.78 -19.92
N GLY A 90 -6.85 10.96 -19.58
CA GLY A 90 -5.81 10.50 -20.51
C GLY A 90 -4.60 9.90 -19.84
N MET A 91 -3.97 8.89 -20.47
CA MET A 91 -2.77 8.26 -19.94
C MET A 91 -1.59 9.25 -19.83
N TYR A 92 -1.27 9.99 -20.91
CA TYR A 92 -0.15 10.93 -20.97
C TYR A 92 -0.55 12.33 -21.44
N ASN A 93 -1.84 12.58 -21.63
CA ASN A 93 -2.39 13.84 -22.13
C ASN A 93 -3.66 14.25 -21.36
N ALA A 94 -3.77 13.79 -20.12
CA ALA A 94 -4.81 14.23 -19.20
C ALA A 94 -4.70 15.74 -18.93
N GLY A 95 -5.78 16.35 -18.48
CA GLY A 95 -5.76 17.73 -17.98
C GLY A 95 -4.97 17.81 -16.67
N GLU A 96 -4.38 18.96 -16.39
CA GLU A 96 -3.62 19.21 -15.16
C GLU A 96 -4.13 20.45 -14.43
N ALA A 97 -4.07 20.42 -13.11
CA ALA A 97 -4.37 21.55 -12.25
C ALA A 97 -3.31 21.67 -11.14
N ALA A 98 -2.87 22.88 -10.84
CA ALA A 98 -1.93 23.14 -9.77
C ALA A 98 -2.23 24.47 -9.07
N MET A 99 -1.87 24.56 -7.79
CA MET A 99 -1.85 25.77 -6.98
C MET A 99 -0.62 25.72 -6.06
N GLY A 100 0.15 26.81 -5.96
CA GLY A 100 1.34 26.86 -5.10
C GLY A 100 2.46 25.87 -5.46
N MET A 101 2.33 25.20 -6.60
CA MET A 101 3.24 24.17 -7.08
C MET A 101 3.30 24.21 -8.61
N LYS A 102 4.44 23.88 -9.19
CA LYS A 102 4.59 23.66 -10.63
C LYS A 102 5.12 22.27 -10.92
N HIS A 103 4.65 21.63 -11.96
CA HIS A 103 5.21 20.43 -12.55
C HIS A 103 6.50 20.78 -13.30
N VAL A 104 7.62 20.19 -12.89
CA VAL A 104 8.96 20.55 -13.41
C VAL A 104 9.41 19.57 -14.48
N PHE A 105 9.16 18.27 -14.24
CA PHE A 105 9.64 17.21 -15.10
C PHE A 105 8.78 15.95 -14.96
N PHE A 106 8.66 15.21 -16.06
CA PHE A 106 8.01 13.91 -16.10
C PHE A 106 8.86 12.91 -16.88
N LEU A 107 9.04 11.72 -16.32
CA LEU A 107 9.72 10.61 -16.96
C LEU A 107 8.83 9.37 -16.98
N LYS A 108 8.53 8.88 -18.18
CA LYS A 108 7.75 7.63 -18.35
C LYS A 108 8.47 6.44 -17.74
N LYS A 109 7.71 5.46 -17.27
CA LYS A 109 8.27 4.18 -16.79
C LYS A 109 9.25 3.59 -17.80
N PRO A 110 10.40 3.03 -17.34
CA PRO A 110 11.36 2.38 -18.23
C PRO A 110 10.77 1.12 -18.89
N GLY A 111 11.32 0.76 -20.05
CA GLY A 111 10.84 -0.38 -20.85
C GLY A 111 10.65 -1.68 -20.06
N PRO A 112 11.63 -2.13 -19.22
CA PRO A 112 11.48 -3.35 -18.43
C PRO A 112 10.30 -3.35 -17.45
N PHE A 113 9.76 -2.18 -17.10
CA PHE A 113 8.66 -1.99 -16.15
C PHE A 113 7.37 -1.52 -16.82
N ARG A 114 7.18 -1.86 -18.09
CA ARG A 114 5.95 -1.62 -18.83
C ARG A 114 5.45 -2.89 -19.49
N LEU A 115 4.13 -3.06 -19.48
CA LEU A 115 3.47 -3.98 -20.38
C LEU A 115 3.02 -3.17 -21.59
N ASP A 116 3.71 -3.31 -22.72
CA ASP A 116 3.36 -2.58 -23.95
C ASP A 116 2.19 -3.26 -24.71
N ALA A 117 1.75 -4.43 -24.25
CA ALA A 117 0.62 -5.17 -24.81
C ALA A 117 -0.71 -4.55 -24.38
N THR A 118 -1.54 -4.20 -25.35
CA THR A 118 -2.90 -3.65 -25.14
C THR A 118 -4.00 -4.61 -25.57
N SER A 119 -3.67 -5.66 -26.34
CA SER A 119 -4.62 -6.67 -26.75
C SER A 119 -4.88 -7.67 -25.62
N PRO A 120 -6.14 -7.98 -25.27
CA PRO A 120 -6.45 -9.01 -24.27
C PRO A 120 -5.99 -10.43 -24.65
N ASP A 121 -5.76 -10.68 -25.92
CA ASP A 121 -5.31 -11.97 -26.45
C ASP A 121 -3.77 -12.02 -26.65
N ASP A 122 -3.03 -10.98 -26.23
CA ASP A 122 -1.56 -10.97 -26.29
C ASP A 122 -0.98 -11.99 -25.29
N PRO A 123 -0.06 -12.88 -25.72
CA PRO A 123 0.58 -13.85 -24.83
C PRO A 123 1.30 -13.21 -23.62
N GLN A 124 1.78 -11.97 -23.75
CA GLN A 124 2.40 -11.26 -22.61
C GLN A 124 1.38 -10.92 -21.53
N VAL A 125 0.16 -10.53 -21.92
CA VAL A 125 -0.95 -10.28 -20.97
C VAL A 125 -1.24 -11.56 -20.20
N ASP A 126 -1.41 -12.68 -20.88
CA ASP A 126 -1.71 -13.97 -20.25
C ASP A 126 -0.60 -14.41 -19.29
N LYS A 127 0.66 -14.33 -19.73
CA LYS A 127 1.84 -14.61 -18.90
C LYS A 127 1.87 -13.74 -17.65
N THR A 128 1.62 -12.45 -17.79
CA THR A 128 1.69 -11.49 -16.68
C THR A 128 0.57 -11.73 -15.68
N LEU A 129 -0.66 -12.01 -16.13
CA LEU A 129 -1.76 -12.42 -15.24
C LEU A 129 -1.42 -13.68 -14.45
N THR A 130 -0.71 -14.62 -15.07
CA THR A 130 -0.21 -15.83 -14.36
C THR A 130 0.79 -15.44 -13.26
N LEU A 131 1.72 -14.52 -13.54
CA LEU A 131 2.68 -14.01 -12.54
C LEU A 131 1.99 -13.31 -11.37
N LEU A 132 0.90 -12.60 -11.62
CA LEU A 132 0.05 -12.00 -10.59
C LEU A 132 -0.77 -13.04 -9.80
N GLY A 133 -0.69 -14.32 -10.13
CA GLY A 133 -1.41 -15.38 -9.43
C GLY A 133 -2.89 -15.51 -9.83
N VAL A 134 -3.30 -14.93 -10.96
CA VAL A 134 -4.67 -15.06 -11.48
C VAL A 134 -4.87 -16.50 -11.96
N ARG A 135 -5.63 -17.31 -11.18
CA ARG A 135 -5.81 -18.75 -11.41
C ARG A 135 -6.79 -19.04 -12.54
N ASP A 136 -7.90 -18.31 -12.62
CA ASP A 136 -8.95 -18.52 -13.63
C ASP A 136 -9.16 -17.26 -14.46
N LYS A 137 -8.33 -17.13 -15.46
CA LYS A 137 -8.36 -16.01 -16.42
C LYS A 137 -9.58 -16.04 -17.35
N SER A 138 -10.29 -17.17 -17.41
CA SER A 138 -11.50 -17.29 -18.23
C SER A 138 -12.71 -16.56 -17.64
N LYS A 139 -12.68 -16.33 -16.33
CA LYS A 139 -13.73 -15.58 -15.61
C LYS A 139 -13.48 -14.07 -15.60
N MET A 140 -12.37 -13.62 -16.17
CA MET A 140 -12.04 -12.19 -16.24
C MET A 140 -12.54 -11.61 -17.57
N PRO A 141 -13.27 -10.48 -17.56
CA PRO A 141 -13.64 -9.77 -18.78
C PRO A 141 -12.45 -9.49 -19.67
N LYS A 142 -12.56 -9.79 -20.97
CA LYS A 142 -11.42 -9.69 -21.89
C LYS A 142 -10.75 -8.32 -21.86
N LEU A 143 -11.54 -7.25 -21.88
CA LEU A 143 -11.01 -5.87 -21.92
C LEU A 143 -10.27 -5.45 -20.65
N LEU A 144 -10.52 -6.12 -19.51
CA LEU A 144 -9.80 -5.85 -18.26
C LEU A 144 -8.46 -6.59 -18.16
N LYS A 145 -8.24 -7.65 -18.94
CA LYS A 145 -7.00 -8.43 -18.85
C LYS A 145 -5.73 -7.59 -18.99
N PRO A 146 -5.57 -6.74 -20.02
CA PRO A 146 -4.36 -5.90 -20.12
C PRO A 146 -4.29 -4.86 -19.01
N VAL A 147 -5.43 -4.32 -18.54
CA VAL A 147 -5.47 -3.35 -17.42
C VAL A 147 -4.95 -3.99 -16.13
N ILE A 148 -5.44 -5.17 -15.78
CA ILE A 148 -4.99 -5.91 -14.60
C ILE A 148 -3.53 -6.34 -14.74
N ALA A 149 -3.12 -6.79 -15.94
CA ALA A 149 -1.74 -7.18 -16.18
C ALA A 149 -0.74 -6.01 -16.00
N GLN A 150 -1.15 -4.76 -16.26
CA GLN A 150 -0.31 -3.58 -16.01
C GLN A 150 0.10 -3.45 -14.54
N LEU A 151 -0.70 -3.95 -13.59
CA LEU A 151 -0.40 -3.86 -12.16
C LEU A 151 0.86 -4.64 -11.76
N ALA A 152 1.25 -5.66 -12.54
CA ALA A 152 2.53 -6.34 -12.32
C ALA A 152 3.75 -5.42 -12.47
N TYR A 153 3.55 -4.24 -13.01
CA TYR A 153 4.57 -3.23 -13.27
C TYR A 153 4.22 -1.90 -12.58
N ALA A 154 3.36 -1.91 -11.58
CA ALA A 154 3.03 -0.72 -10.82
C ALA A 154 4.29 -0.16 -10.13
N ASN A 155 4.49 1.16 -10.20
CA ASN A 155 5.48 1.82 -9.36
C ASN A 155 4.95 1.87 -7.93
N SER A 156 5.87 1.82 -6.97
CA SER A 156 5.58 1.90 -5.55
C SER A 156 6.40 3.02 -4.88
N ASP A 157 7.02 2.74 -3.77
CA ASP A 157 7.63 3.74 -2.91
C ASP A 157 9.01 4.22 -3.39
N PHE A 158 9.54 5.24 -2.71
CA PHE A 158 10.82 5.85 -2.98
C PHE A 158 11.81 5.72 -1.82
N ALA A 159 13.10 5.67 -2.18
CA ALA A 159 14.20 5.99 -1.28
C ALA A 159 15.15 6.98 -1.95
N PHE A 160 15.80 7.82 -1.13
CA PHE A 160 16.69 8.87 -1.62
C PHE A 160 18.03 8.81 -0.90
N GLN A 161 19.12 9.01 -1.64
CA GLN A 161 20.44 9.21 -1.07
C GLN A 161 21.34 10.03 -1.98
N GLY A 162 21.79 11.20 -1.53
CA GLY A 162 22.62 12.11 -2.33
C GLY A 162 21.89 12.58 -3.60
N SER A 163 22.45 12.29 -4.76
CA SER A 163 21.85 12.61 -6.07
C SER A 163 21.10 11.41 -6.69
N HIS A 164 20.79 10.38 -5.90
CA HIS A 164 20.11 9.19 -6.40
C HIS A 164 18.71 9.06 -5.81
N LEU A 165 17.78 8.65 -6.67
CA LEU A 165 16.43 8.24 -6.32
C LEU A 165 16.26 6.78 -6.72
N PHE A 166 15.77 5.97 -5.78
CA PHE A 166 15.41 4.57 -5.95
C PHE A 166 13.89 4.49 -5.94
N GLN A 167 13.30 4.02 -7.03
CA GLN A 167 11.85 3.83 -7.16
C GLN A 167 11.53 2.36 -7.17
N GLY A 168 10.80 1.91 -6.16
CA GLY A 168 10.25 0.57 -6.11
C GLY A 168 9.24 0.34 -7.23
N ASN A 169 9.13 -0.91 -7.63
CA ASN A 169 8.20 -1.36 -8.64
C ASN A 169 7.85 -2.83 -8.36
N PHE A 170 6.65 -3.26 -8.67
CA PHE A 170 6.23 -4.67 -8.49
C PHE A 170 7.11 -5.68 -9.25
N TYR A 171 7.90 -5.17 -10.19
CA TYR A 171 8.82 -5.98 -11.00
C TYR A 171 10.30 -5.74 -10.69
N GLY A 172 10.61 -4.85 -9.73
CA GLY A 172 11.97 -4.55 -9.31
C GLY A 172 12.19 -3.12 -8.83
N VAL A 173 13.30 -2.50 -9.21
CA VAL A 173 13.68 -1.14 -8.80
C VAL A 173 14.23 -0.36 -9.98
N SER A 174 13.80 0.89 -10.15
CA SER A 174 14.44 1.86 -11.03
C SER A 174 15.35 2.78 -10.22
N ILE A 175 16.55 3.08 -10.72
CA ILE A 175 17.49 4.00 -10.09
C ILE A 175 17.72 5.19 -11.02
N TYR A 176 17.53 6.39 -10.50
CA TYR A 176 17.62 7.64 -11.25
C TYR A 176 18.71 8.55 -10.71
N ASP A 177 19.34 9.31 -11.59
CA ASP A 177 20.12 10.50 -11.24
C ASP A 177 19.19 11.71 -11.15
N ILE A 178 19.15 12.32 -9.98
CA ILE A 178 18.38 13.52 -9.65
C ILE A 178 19.25 14.72 -9.29
N ALA A 179 20.55 14.70 -9.64
CA ALA A 179 21.44 15.85 -9.43
C ALA A 179 20.90 17.14 -10.06
N ASN A 180 20.16 17.01 -11.15
CA ASN A 180 19.37 18.09 -11.73
C ASN A 180 17.91 17.63 -11.86
N PRO A 181 17.02 18.00 -10.92
CA PRO A 181 15.64 17.53 -10.91
C PRO A 181 14.85 17.82 -12.20
N ALA A 182 15.15 18.92 -12.89
CA ALA A 182 14.54 19.27 -14.18
C ALA A 182 15.10 18.43 -15.37
N LYS A 183 16.08 17.57 -15.12
CA LYS A 183 16.72 16.68 -16.11
C LYS A 183 16.98 15.30 -15.51
N THR A 184 16.11 14.88 -14.62
CA THR A 184 16.17 13.53 -14.02
C THR A 184 16.35 12.46 -15.10
N SER A 185 17.26 11.53 -14.89
CA SER A 185 17.58 10.50 -15.88
C SER A 185 17.70 9.12 -15.26
N LEU A 186 17.25 8.10 -15.97
CA LEU A 186 17.39 6.71 -15.57
C LEU A 186 18.85 6.27 -15.63
N LEU A 187 19.39 5.76 -14.53
CA LEU A 187 20.73 5.14 -14.48
C LEU A 187 20.68 3.66 -14.81
N THR A 188 19.76 2.93 -14.17
CA THR A 188 19.58 1.49 -14.37
C THR A 188 18.22 1.01 -13.89
N THR A 189 17.87 -0.22 -14.26
CA THR A 189 16.73 -0.98 -13.72
C THR A 189 17.21 -2.31 -13.17
N LEU A 190 16.85 -2.61 -11.94
CA LEU A 190 17.05 -3.92 -11.31
C LEU A 190 15.76 -4.72 -11.44
N VAL A 191 15.73 -5.69 -12.35
CA VAL A 191 14.56 -6.57 -12.53
C VAL A 191 14.62 -7.69 -11.50
N CYS A 192 13.66 -7.70 -10.58
CA CYS A 192 13.58 -8.69 -9.50
C CYS A 192 12.16 -8.75 -8.93
N PRO A 193 11.22 -9.47 -9.57
CA PRO A 193 9.80 -9.47 -9.19
C PRO A 193 9.58 -10.03 -7.78
N GLY A 194 8.52 -9.56 -7.12
CA GLY A 194 8.17 -10.13 -5.82
C GLY A 194 7.13 -9.37 -4.99
N GLY A 195 6.41 -8.44 -5.56
CA GLY A 195 5.42 -7.62 -4.86
C GLY A 195 5.69 -6.14 -5.02
N GLN A 196 5.23 -5.32 -4.11
CA GLN A 196 5.35 -3.85 -4.20
C GLN A 196 6.79 -3.37 -4.40
N GLY A 197 7.77 -4.12 -3.86
CA GLY A 197 9.16 -3.73 -4.02
C GLY A 197 9.49 -2.43 -3.28
N ASP A 198 8.83 -2.20 -2.13
CA ASP A 198 9.15 -1.10 -1.23
C ASP A 198 10.65 -1.06 -0.93
N VAL A 199 11.26 0.13 -0.93
CA VAL A 199 12.70 0.32 -0.91
C VAL A 199 13.17 1.25 0.20
N SER A 200 14.35 0.94 0.75
CA SER A 200 15.13 1.88 1.54
C SER A 200 16.61 1.78 1.21
N VAL A 201 17.41 2.79 1.55
CA VAL A 201 18.83 2.85 1.23
C VAL A 201 19.64 3.36 2.42
N TYR A 202 20.79 2.73 2.67
CA TYR A 202 21.76 3.16 3.68
C TYR A 202 23.19 2.88 3.20
N GLY A 203 23.98 3.92 3.02
CA GLY A 203 25.33 3.78 2.45
C GLY A 203 25.29 3.09 1.08
N ASN A 204 25.98 1.98 0.95
CA ASN A 204 25.99 1.18 -0.28
C ASN A 204 24.96 0.05 -0.30
N LEU A 205 24.01 0.04 0.64
CA LEU A 205 23.01 -1.02 0.74
C LEU A 205 21.62 -0.51 0.33
N LEU A 206 21.01 -1.21 -0.61
CA LEU A 206 19.62 -1.05 -1.01
C LEU A 206 18.83 -2.24 -0.44
N PHE A 207 17.78 -1.94 0.28
CA PHE A 207 16.81 -2.92 0.83
C PHE A 207 15.57 -2.93 -0.02
N MET A 208 14.99 -4.11 -0.24
CA MET A 208 13.79 -4.28 -1.07
C MET A 208 12.86 -5.32 -0.46
N SER A 209 11.63 -4.93 -0.21
CA SER A 209 10.54 -5.79 0.28
C SER A 209 10.05 -6.79 -0.76
N VAL A 210 9.75 -8.00 -0.31
CA VAL A 210 9.16 -9.07 -1.14
C VAL A 210 8.08 -9.80 -0.37
N GLU A 211 6.87 -9.84 -0.90
CA GLU A 211 5.73 -10.52 -0.26
C GLU A 211 4.97 -11.47 -1.17
N MET A 212 4.99 -11.24 -2.49
CA MET A 212 4.17 -12.01 -3.42
C MET A 212 4.72 -13.42 -3.66
N PRO A 213 3.85 -14.40 -3.94
CA PRO A 213 4.25 -15.80 -4.11
C PRO A 213 5.08 -16.08 -5.37
N ASN A 214 5.20 -15.11 -6.29
CA ASN A 214 6.07 -15.20 -7.47
C ASN A 214 7.52 -14.81 -7.19
N GLY A 215 7.83 -14.24 -6.01
CA GLY A 215 9.20 -13.89 -5.61
C GLY A 215 10.10 -15.12 -5.54
N ARG A 216 11.29 -15.03 -6.16
CA ARG A 216 12.29 -16.09 -6.22
C ARG A 216 13.60 -15.67 -5.58
N LEU A 217 14.36 -16.61 -5.02
CA LEU A 217 15.70 -16.34 -4.45
C LEU A 217 16.67 -15.76 -5.47
N ASP A 218 16.55 -16.17 -6.74
CA ASP A 218 17.44 -15.81 -7.85
C ASP A 218 16.98 -14.57 -8.65
N CYS A 219 15.97 -13.83 -8.18
CA CYS A 219 15.32 -12.76 -8.93
C CYS A 219 14.73 -13.18 -10.29
N GLY A 220 14.50 -14.47 -10.49
CA GLY A 220 14.00 -14.99 -11.76
C GLY A 220 12.59 -14.48 -12.09
N VAL A 221 12.39 -14.10 -13.34
CA VAL A 221 11.13 -13.52 -13.84
C VAL A 221 10.08 -14.59 -14.24
N GLN A 222 10.43 -15.87 -14.17
CA GLN A 222 9.56 -16.97 -14.55
C GLN A 222 8.48 -17.29 -13.52
N GLY A 223 8.61 -16.75 -12.28
CA GLY A 223 7.71 -17.08 -11.18
C GLY A 223 7.72 -18.57 -10.82
N PHE A 224 6.55 -19.09 -10.45
CA PHE A 224 6.33 -20.52 -10.17
C PHE A 224 5.17 -21.06 -11.02
N PRO A 225 5.11 -22.37 -11.24
CA PRO A 225 3.97 -22.96 -11.94
C PRO A 225 2.64 -22.57 -11.29
N PRO A 226 1.61 -22.30 -12.08
CA PRO A 226 0.29 -22.01 -11.55
C PRO A 226 -0.22 -23.21 -10.74
N GLU A 227 -0.87 -22.92 -9.61
CA GLU A 227 -1.46 -23.98 -8.82
C GLU A 227 -2.69 -24.56 -9.54
N PRO A 228 -2.93 -25.86 -9.40
CA PRO A 228 -4.15 -26.45 -9.94
C PRO A 228 -5.38 -25.76 -9.34
N PRO A 229 -6.47 -25.65 -10.11
CA PRO A 229 -7.70 -25.11 -9.57
C PRO A 229 -8.18 -25.97 -8.39
N PRO A 230 -8.83 -25.37 -7.37
CA PRO A 230 -9.37 -26.14 -6.26
C PRO A 230 -10.36 -27.18 -6.78
N ALA A 231 -10.43 -28.31 -6.08
CA ALA A 231 -11.38 -29.38 -6.40
C ALA A 231 -12.83 -28.86 -6.40
N ALA A 232 -13.68 -29.41 -7.24
CA ALA A 232 -15.09 -29.04 -7.31
C ALA A 232 -15.75 -29.15 -5.92
N GLY A 233 -16.40 -28.07 -5.49
CA GLY A 233 -17.00 -27.96 -4.15
C GLY A 233 -16.10 -27.30 -3.09
N HIS A 234 -14.79 -27.19 -3.30
CA HIS A 234 -13.83 -26.53 -2.43
C HIS A 234 -13.40 -25.13 -2.92
N GLU A 235 -14.12 -24.54 -3.85
CA GLU A 235 -13.81 -23.25 -4.50
C GLU A 235 -13.72 -22.07 -3.52
N LYS A 236 -14.26 -22.22 -2.32
CA LYS A 236 -14.24 -21.21 -1.25
C LYS A 236 -13.06 -21.37 -0.29
N GLU A 237 -12.40 -22.51 -0.29
CA GLU A 237 -11.28 -22.77 0.60
C GLU A 237 -10.02 -22.09 0.05
N ARG A 238 -9.45 -21.20 0.84
CA ARG A 238 -8.17 -20.56 0.53
C ARG A 238 -7.08 -21.33 1.20
N HIS A 239 -6.29 -22.02 0.40
CA HIS A 239 -5.09 -22.67 0.87
C HIS A 239 -3.86 -21.80 0.57
N PRO A 240 -2.87 -21.78 1.47
CA PRO A 240 -1.59 -21.15 1.13
C PRO A 240 -1.00 -21.82 -0.13
N PRO A 241 -0.23 -21.06 -0.93
CA PRO A 241 0.42 -21.61 -2.13
C PRO A 241 1.25 -22.86 -1.80
N ALA A 242 1.35 -23.81 -2.72
CA ALA A 242 2.19 -24.99 -2.55
C ALA A 242 3.62 -24.60 -2.20
N ALA A 243 4.26 -25.29 -1.27
CA ALA A 243 5.60 -24.99 -0.81
C ALA A 243 6.62 -25.13 -1.96
N GLN A 244 7.47 -24.11 -2.13
CA GLN A 244 8.51 -24.03 -3.15
C GLN A 244 9.83 -23.65 -2.49
N LYS A 245 10.88 -24.45 -2.69
CA LYS A 245 12.20 -24.22 -2.06
C LYS A 245 12.86 -22.91 -2.53
N ASP A 246 12.64 -22.52 -3.79
CA ASP A 246 13.21 -21.32 -4.39
C ASP A 246 12.36 -20.07 -4.18
N ARG A 247 11.20 -20.20 -3.51
CA ARG A 247 10.35 -19.05 -3.21
C ARG A 247 10.99 -18.18 -2.14
N PHE A 248 11.02 -16.90 -2.43
CA PHE A 248 11.51 -15.89 -1.51
C PHE A 248 10.37 -14.95 -1.09
N ARG A 249 10.23 -14.71 0.20
CA ARG A 249 9.44 -13.61 0.78
C ARG A 249 10.17 -13.10 2.03
N GLY A 250 10.36 -11.79 2.11
CA GLY A 250 11.15 -11.12 3.16
C GLY A 250 11.83 -9.88 2.61
N VAL A 251 13.07 -9.60 3.03
CA VAL A 251 13.83 -8.44 2.59
C VAL A 251 15.10 -8.87 1.84
N ARG A 252 15.27 -8.36 0.63
CA ARG A 252 16.51 -8.48 -0.16
C ARG A 252 17.45 -7.35 0.17
N ILE A 253 18.73 -7.61 0.14
CA ILE A 253 19.77 -6.60 0.33
C ILE A 253 20.69 -6.64 -0.90
N PHE A 254 20.83 -5.48 -1.54
CA PHE A 254 21.71 -5.32 -2.70
C PHE A 254 22.87 -4.38 -2.35
N ASP A 255 24.06 -4.70 -2.80
CA ASP A 255 25.19 -3.77 -2.87
C ASP A 255 25.01 -2.88 -4.10
N VAL A 256 24.95 -1.59 -3.88
CA VAL A 256 24.81 -0.53 -4.89
C VAL A 256 26.05 0.37 -4.98
N SER A 257 27.22 -0.12 -4.51
CA SER A 257 28.50 0.59 -4.68
C SER A 257 28.82 0.87 -6.16
N ASP A 258 28.48 -0.06 -7.04
CA ASP A 258 28.31 0.20 -8.47
C ASP A 258 26.82 0.41 -8.76
N ILE A 259 26.41 1.68 -8.75
CA ILE A 259 24.99 2.07 -8.87
C ILE A 259 24.32 1.56 -10.16
N LYS A 260 25.10 1.26 -11.21
CA LYS A 260 24.60 0.75 -12.49
C LYS A 260 24.47 -0.76 -12.52
N ASN A 261 25.13 -1.47 -11.60
CA ASN A 261 25.14 -2.91 -11.53
C ASN A 261 24.88 -3.42 -10.10
N PRO A 262 23.69 -3.18 -9.53
CA PRO A 262 23.34 -3.67 -8.21
C PRO A 262 23.51 -5.18 -8.08
N LYS A 263 24.07 -5.65 -6.95
CA LYS A 263 24.32 -7.08 -6.70
C LYS A 263 23.62 -7.52 -5.42
N GLN A 264 22.78 -8.55 -5.49
CA GLN A 264 22.18 -9.12 -4.28
C GLN A 264 23.29 -9.74 -3.41
N VAL A 265 23.42 -9.25 -2.17
CA VAL A 265 24.40 -9.72 -1.18
C VAL A 265 23.76 -10.52 -0.05
N ALA A 266 22.44 -10.29 0.20
CA ALA A 266 21.69 -11.08 1.16
C ALA A 266 20.20 -11.16 0.78
N ALA A 267 19.51 -12.13 1.37
CA ALA A 267 18.08 -12.36 1.20
C ALA A 267 17.52 -12.96 2.50
N VAL A 268 16.97 -12.12 3.37
CA VAL A 268 16.45 -12.53 4.67
C VAL A 268 14.99 -12.87 4.56
N GLN A 269 14.65 -14.14 4.79
CA GLN A 269 13.29 -14.64 4.69
C GLN A 269 12.51 -14.44 6.00
N THR A 270 11.24 -14.10 5.88
CA THR A 270 10.29 -14.01 7.00
C THR A 270 9.07 -14.89 6.77
N CYS A 271 8.34 -15.21 7.83
CA CYS A 271 7.18 -16.09 7.75
C CYS A 271 6.02 -15.50 6.95
N ARG A 272 5.90 -14.18 6.89
CA ARG A 272 4.79 -13.46 6.24
C ARG A 272 5.25 -12.53 5.11
N GLY A 273 6.50 -12.66 4.66
CA GLY A 273 7.06 -11.75 3.68
C GLY A 273 7.27 -10.34 4.25
N SER A 274 7.49 -9.39 3.35
CA SER A 274 7.60 -7.97 3.64
C SER A 274 6.79 -7.22 2.59
N HIS A 275 5.71 -6.58 3.01
CA HIS A 275 4.90 -5.69 2.19
C HIS A 275 5.62 -4.36 2.06
N THR A 276 5.82 -3.73 3.22
CA THR A 276 6.73 -2.62 3.45
C THR A 276 7.78 -3.06 4.47
N HIS A 277 8.84 -2.28 4.60
CA HIS A 277 9.80 -2.44 5.68
C HIS A 277 10.26 -1.07 6.17
N THR A 278 10.73 -1.00 7.39
CA THR A 278 11.21 0.25 7.96
C THR A 278 12.69 0.13 8.29
N LEU A 279 13.51 0.98 7.68
CA LEU A 279 14.91 1.13 8.03
C LEU A 279 15.02 1.89 9.36
N VAL A 280 15.63 1.27 10.36
CA VAL A 280 15.88 1.83 11.67
C VAL A 280 17.38 2.03 11.85
N VAL A 281 17.79 3.29 11.99
CA VAL A 281 19.17 3.67 12.28
C VAL A 281 19.27 4.04 13.76
N ASP A 282 20.03 3.25 14.52
CA ASP A 282 20.35 3.58 15.90
C ASP A 282 21.53 4.57 15.91
N PRO A 283 21.39 5.78 16.45
CA PRO A 283 22.48 6.75 16.50
C PRO A 283 23.70 6.26 17.33
N ASN A 284 23.50 5.26 18.19
CA ASN A 284 24.54 4.67 19.04
C ASN A 284 25.19 3.41 18.45
N ASP A 285 24.64 2.84 17.38
CA ASP A 285 25.17 1.64 16.68
C ASP A 285 25.47 1.97 15.22
N LYS A 286 26.73 2.33 14.95
CA LYS A 286 27.17 2.66 13.57
C LYS A 286 27.58 1.44 12.75
N ASP A 287 27.73 0.30 13.39
CA ASP A 287 28.15 -0.93 12.73
C ASP A 287 26.98 -1.68 12.13
N ASN A 288 25.76 -1.39 12.58
CA ASN A 288 24.56 -2.09 12.14
C ASN A 288 23.43 -1.13 11.80
N VAL A 289 22.54 -1.60 10.94
CA VAL A 289 21.20 -1.04 10.80
C VAL A 289 20.17 -2.14 11.05
N TYR A 290 18.96 -1.73 11.37
CA TYR A 290 17.86 -2.67 11.66
C TYR A 290 16.73 -2.45 10.66
N ILE A 291 16.04 -3.53 10.35
CA ILE A 291 14.88 -3.49 9.46
C ILE A 291 13.70 -4.09 10.21
N TYR A 292 12.64 -3.32 10.37
CA TYR A 292 11.37 -3.79 10.92
C TYR A 292 10.49 -4.31 9.79
N VAL A 293 9.97 -5.51 9.96
CA VAL A 293 9.06 -6.15 9.02
C VAL A 293 7.82 -6.59 9.78
N SER A 294 6.67 -6.03 9.45
CA SER A 294 5.40 -6.51 10.03
C SER A 294 4.93 -7.81 9.38
N GLY A 295 5.04 -7.89 8.07
CA GLY A 295 4.60 -9.05 7.30
C GLY A 295 3.08 -9.12 7.18
N THR A 296 2.58 -8.88 5.97
CA THR A 296 1.14 -8.83 5.69
C THR A 296 0.65 -10.03 4.87
N SER A 297 1.56 -10.77 4.26
CA SER A 297 1.23 -11.94 3.43
C SER A 297 0.74 -13.13 4.27
N PHE A 298 0.16 -14.14 3.61
CA PHE A 298 -0.17 -15.39 4.27
C PHE A 298 1.06 -16.01 4.93
N VAL A 299 0.88 -16.58 6.11
CA VAL A 299 1.94 -17.33 6.78
C VAL A 299 2.40 -18.49 5.89
N ARG A 300 3.69 -18.60 5.69
CA ARG A 300 4.31 -19.66 4.89
C ARG A 300 4.15 -21.01 5.58
N GLN A 301 4.00 -22.05 4.79
CA GLN A 301 3.98 -23.41 5.31
C GLN A 301 5.35 -23.77 5.90
N PRO A 302 5.42 -24.57 7.00
CA PRO A 302 6.68 -25.04 7.57
C PRO A 302 7.55 -25.81 6.57
N ALA A 303 6.94 -26.45 5.57
CA ALA A 303 7.64 -27.12 4.47
C ALA A 303 8.39 -26.16 3.52
N GLU A 304 7.97 -24.89 3.46
CA GLU A 304 8.63 -23.84 2.68
C GLU A 304 9.66 -23.09 3.53
N LEU A 305 9.31 -22.73 4.76
CA LEU A 305 10.21 -22.09 5.71
C LEU A 305 9.94 -22.66 7.12
N ALA A 306 10.92 -23.40 7.63
CA ALA A 306 10.82 -24.04 8.95
C ALA A 306 10.57 -23.00 10.06
N GLY A 307 9.76 -23.37 11.06
CA GLY A 307 9.44 -22.52 12.20
C GLY A 307 8.31 -21.52 11.97
N CYS A 308 7.72 -21.44 10.78
CA CYS A 308 6.57 -20.60 10.53
C CYS A 308 5.27 -21.29 11.00
N SER A 309 4.46 -20.55 11.76
CA SER A 309 3.15 -20.96 12.22
C SER A 309 2.15 -19.81 12.06
N GLY A 310 0.96 -20.11 11.60
CA GLY A 310 -0.18 -19.19 11.51
C GLY A 310 -1.30 -19.52 12.49
N GLU A 311 -1.01 -20.38 13.48
CA GLU A 311 -1.97 -20.73 14.52
C GLU A 311 -2.26 -19.53 15.45
N GLU A 312 -3.43 -19.56 16.07
CA GLU A 312 -3.76 -18.57 17.10
C GLU A 312 -2.78 -18.62 18.28
N PRO A 313 -2.49 -17.48 18.95
CA PRO A 313 -1.51 -17.41 20.04
C PRO A 313 -1.76 -18.41 21.19
N GLY A 314 -3.01 -18.75 21.44
CA GLY A 314 -3.38 -19.75 22.45
C GLY A 314 -3.03 -21.19 22.08
N LYS A 315 -2.80 -21.47 20.79
CA LYS A 315 -2.37 -22.79 20.30
C LYS A 315 -0.87 -22.85 20.07
N ASP A 316 -0.27 -21.76 19.60
CA ASP A 316 1.18 -21.67 19.36
C ASP A 316 1.68 -20.27 19.74
N ALA A 317 2.44 -20.20 20.83
CA ALA A 317 3.05 -18.96 21.28
C ALA A 317 4.10 -18.40 20.29
N ASN A 318 4.61 -19.22 19.37
CA ASN A 318 5.58 -18.81 18.33
C ASN A 318 4.92 -18.40 17.02
N THR A 319 3.58 -18.27 17.01
CA THR A 319 2.86 -17.82 15.81
C THR A 319 3.50 -16.60 15.15
N ALA A 320 3.48 -16.55 13.83
CA ALA A 320 3.92 -15.39 13.05
C ALA A 320 2.90 -14.23 13.06
N LEU A 321 1.74 -14.42 13.70
CA LEU A 321 0.74 -13.39 13.89
C LEU A 321 1.09 -12.51 15.11
N PHE A 322 0.58 -11.29 15.16
CA PHE A 322 0.68 -10.37 16.30
C PHE A 322 2.11 -10.01 16.70
N ARG A 323 3.03 -9.93 15.73
CA ARG A 323 4.42 -9.55 15.96
C ARG A 323 4.98 -8.79 14.76
N ILE A 324 6.13 -8.18 14.96
CA ILE A 324 7.02 -7.76 13.89
C ILE A 324 8.29 -8.60 13.94
N ASP A 325 9.01 -8.74 12.82
CA ASP A 325 10.33 -9.34 12.79
C ASP A 325 11.38 -8.22 12.67
N VAL A 326 12.43 -8.27 13.50
CA VAL A 326 13.57 -7.34 13.47
C VAL A 326 14.74 -8.02 12.81
N ILE A 327 15.16 -7.50 11.66
CA ILE A 327 16.35 -7.96 10.95
C ILE A 327 17.52 -7.04 11.35
N LYS A 328 18.60 -7.61 11.86
CA LYS A 328 19.86 -6.91 12.07
C LYS A 328 20.75 -7.09 10.85
N VAL A 329 21.30 -5.99 10.36
CA VAL A 329 22.16 -5.96 9.17
C VAL A 329 23.49 -5.32 9.53
N PRO A 330 24.58 -6.11 9.66
CA PRO A 330 25.94 -5.56 9.80
C PRO A 330 26.32 -4.82 8.51
N VAL A 331 26.63 -3.52 8.61
CA VAL A 331 26.88 -2.68 7.41
C VAL A 331 28.10 -3.17 6.62
N ALA A 332 29.17 -3.59 7.34
CA ALA A 332 30.40 -4.11 6.72
C ALA A 332 30.29 -5.56 6.21
N ALA A 333 29.27 -6.31 6.66
CA ALA A 333 29.07 -7.71 6.34
C ALA A 333 27.57 -8.04 6.11
N PRO A 334 26.91 -7.41 5.14
CA PRO A 334 25.45 -7.52 4.94
C PRO A 334 24.98 -8.95 4.67
N GLN A 335 25.83 -9.84 4.21
CA GLN A 335 25.55 -11.28 4.04
C GLN A 335 25.24 -12.00 5.37
N GLU A 336 25.60 -11.41 6.52
CA GLU A 336 25.31 -11.93 7.86
C GLU A 336 23.95 -11.45 8.40
N ALA A 337 23.20 -10.69 7.60
CA ALA A 337 21.88 -10.20 7.98
C ALA A 337 20.93 -11.34 8.36
N LYS A 338 20.22 -11.17 9.46
CA LYS A 338 19.29 -12.19 9.99
C LYS A 338 18.23 -11.57 10.90
N VAL A 339 17.11 -12.27 11.05
CA VAL A 339 16.12 -11.97 12.09
C VAL A 339 16.77 -12.24 13.45
N VAL A 340 16.80 -11.22 14.30
CA VAL A 340 17.40 -11.29 15.66
C VAL A 340 16.36 -11.33 16.77
N SER A 341 15.16 -10.82 16.50
CA SER A 341 14.02 -10.85 17.43
C SER A 341 12.70 -10.81 16.68
N SER A 342 11.62 -11.15 17.39
CA SER A 342 10.25 -11.07 16.88
C SER A 342 9.33 -10.53 17.98
N PRO A 343 9.43 -9.23 18.31
CA PRO A 343 8.70 -8.61 19.43
C PRO A 343 7.19 -8.61 19.19
N ARG A 344 6.45 -8.89 20.26
CA ARG A 344 4.98 -8.95 20.31
C ARG A 344 4.39 -7.56 20.56
N VAL A 345 4.48 -6.66 19.61
CA VAL A 345 4.02 -5.26 19.76
C VAL A 345 2.50 -5.13 19.93
N PHE A 346 1.75 -6.20 19.70
CA PHE A 346 0.29 -6.27 19.86
C PHE A 346 -0.16 -6.81 21.24
N ILE A 347 0.73 -7.05 22.19
CA ILE A 347 0.40 -7.48 23.53
C ILE A 347 -0.46 -6.41 24.23
N ASP A 348 -1.57 -6.83 24.84
CA ASP A 348 -2.30 -5.99 25.81
C ASP A 348 -1.47 -5.88 27.09
N PRO A 349 -1.03 -4.68 27.48
CA PRO A 349 -0.13 -4.49 28.63
C PRO A 349 -0.81 -4.83 29.98
N ARG A 350 -2.15 -4.87 30.06
CA ARG A 350 -2.89 -5.18 31.27
C ARG A 350 -3.08 -6.67 31.47
N THR A 351 -3.32 -7.40 30.38
CA THR A 351 -3.68 -8.83 30.45
C THR A 351 -2.56 -9.73 30.01
N GLY A 352 -1.55 -9.22 29.29
CA GLY A 352 -0.51 -10.02 28.64
C GLY A 352 -1.00 -10.81 27.42
N ALA A 353 -2.26 -10.61 26.97
CA ALA A 353 -2.76 -11.26 25.78
C ALA A 353 -2.01 -10.79 24.53
N LEU A 354 -1.68 -11.73 23.64
CA LEU A 354 -0.92 -11.45 22.41
C LEU A 354 -1.74 -10.77 21.31
N ASN A 355 -3.02 -10.64 21.50
CA ASN A 355 -3.96 -9.90 20.69
C ASN A 355 -4.65 -8.83 21.55
N GLY A 356 -5.71 -8.24 21.09
CA GLY A 356 -6.53 -7.35 21.91
C GLY A 356 -6.51 -5.91 21.46
N LEU A 357 -6.05 -5.66 20.25
CA LEU A 357 -6.27 -4.39 19.59
C LEU A 357 -7.55 -4.47 18.78
N ASN A 358 -8.35 -3.42 18.90
CA ASN A 358 -9.65 -3.35 18.25
C ASN A 358 -9.50 -3.14 16.75
N ASN A 359 -10.43 -3.68 16.03
CA ASN A 359 -10.55 -3.49 14.61
C ASN A 359 -11.02 -2.08 14.29
N GLY A 360 -10.48 -1.53 13.20
CA GLY A 360 -11.08 -0.41 12.50
C GLY A 360 -12.47 -0.77 11.96
N GLY A 361 -13.24 0.22 11.59
CA GLY A 361 -14.50 0.03 10.90
C GLY A 361 -14.30 -0.41 9.45
N SER A 362 -15.32 -1.00 8.84
CA SER A 362 -15.45 -1.08 7.40
C SER A 362 -16.60 -0.20 6.96
N HIS A 363 -16.35 0.64 5.95
CA HIS A 363 -17.35 1.57 5.43
C HIS A 363 -18.12 1.00 4.23
N ASP A 364 -17.65 -0.09 3.64
CA ASP A 364 -18.32 -0.73 2.52
C ASP A 364 -19.53 -1.53 2.98
N LYS A 365 -20.68 -1.32 2.33
CA LYS A 365 -21.91 -2.05 2.64
C LYS A 365 -21.73 -3.55 2.42
N GLY A 366 -21.86 -4.34 3.48
CA GLY A 366 -21.69 -5.79 3.45
C GLY A 366 -20.23 -6.24 3.51
N ALA A 367 -19.29 -5.34 3.75
CA ALA A 367 -17.94 -5.71 4.10
C ALA A 367 -17.92 -6.30 5.51
N GLU A 368 -17.14 -7.37 5.68
CA GLU A 368 -16.94 -7.95 7.00
C GLU A 368 -16.05 -7.02 7.82
N LYS A 369 -16.39 -6.88 9.11
CA LYS A 369 -15.50 -6.16 10.03
C LYS A 369 -14.14 -6.86 10.06
N PRO A 370 -13.03 -6.11 10.02
CA PRO A 370 -11.71 -6.69 10.22
C PRO A 370 -11.69 -7.46 11.55
N LYS A 371 -10.96 -8.54 11.58
CA LYS A 371 -10.66 -9.26 12.82
C LYS A 371 -9.65 -8.47 13.66
N ASP A 372 -9.22 -9.05 14.77
CA ASP A 372 -8.19 -8.44 15.61
C ASP A 372 -6.98 -7.99 14.78
N THR A 373 -6.49 -6.79 15.07
CA THR A 373 -5.27 -6.25 14.47
C THR A 373 -4.09 -7.14 14.77
N ASN A 374 -3.51 -7.77 13.76
CA ASN A 374 -2.43 -8.75 13.91
C ASN A 374 -1.17 -8.41 13.09
N GLN A 375 -1.14 -7.26 12.47
CA GLN A 375 -0.06 -6.74 11.62
C GLN A 375 -0.14 -5.23 11.50
N CYS A 376 0.99 -4.59 11.15
CA CYS A 376 1.02 -3.22 10.66
C CYS A 376 1.11 -3.19 9.14
N HIS A 377 0.62 -2.13 8.52
CA HIS A 377 0.96 -1.82 7.14
C HIS A 377 2.32 -1.13 7.13
N ASP A 378 2.40 0.13 7.57
CA ASP A 378 3.64 0.86 7.69
C ASP A 378 4.03 1.11 9.17
N ILE A 379 5.33 1.22 9.40
CA ILE A 379 5.91 1.70 10.65
C ILE A 379 6.88 2.83 10.29
N THR A 380 6.64 4.02 10.83
CA THR A 380 7.52 5.18 10.62
C THR A 380 8.33 5.44 11.87
N VAL A 381 9.63 5.67 11.72
CA VAL A 381 10.54 5.88 12.86
C VAL A 381 10.97 7.33 12.99
N TYR A 382 11.05 7.79 14.23
CA TYR A 382 11.70 9.02 14.61
C TYR A 382 12.89 8.69 15.52
N SER A 383 13.99 8.26 14.90
CA SER A 383 15.17 7.73 15.61
C SER A 383 15.73 8.68 16.67
N ALA A 384 15.71 9.99 16.41
CA ALA A 384 16.23 11.00 17.37
C ALA A 384 15.46 11.03 18.70
N LEU A 385 14.17 10.68 18.68
CA LEU A 385 13.33 10.57 19.88
C LEU A 385 13.27 9.14 20.42
N GLY A 386 13.77 8.16 19.67
CA GLY A 386 13.64 6.74 19.99
C GLY A 386 12.19 6.26 19.92
N LEU A 387 11.40 6.84 19.02
CA LEU A 387 9.99 6.54 18.82
C LEU A 387 9.70 5.98 17.42
N ALA A 388 8.66 5.16 17.33
CA ALA A 388 8.05 4.79 16.07
C ALA A 388 6.52 4.84 16.15
N ALA A 389 5.88 5.16 15.03
CA ALA A 389 4.44 5.13 14.86
C ALA A 389 4.07 4.01 13.87
N GLY A 390 3.26 3.04 14.31
CA GLY A 390 2.79 1.94 13.49
C GLY A 390 1.35 2.16 13.05
N ALA A 391 1.09 2.20 11.75
CA ALA A 391 -0.25 2.17 11.19
C ALA A 391 -0.63 0.71 10.93
N CYS A 392 -1.48 0.14 11.80
CA CYS A 392 -1.63 -1.28 11.93
C CYS A 392 -3.08 -1.74 11.67
N SER A 393 -3.49 -1.68 10.42
CA SER A 393 -4.83 -2.12 9.96
C SER A 393 -6.00 -1.45 10.71
N GLY A 394 -6.28 -1.85 11.95
CA GLY A 394 -7.35 -1.30 12.79
C GLY A 394 -6.90 -0.27 13.82
N ASN A 395 -5.61 0.00 13.95
CA ASN A 395 -5.04 0.80 15.04
C ASN A 395 -3.82 1.61 14.61
N GLY A 396 -3.67 2.78 15.23
CA GLY A 396 -2.39 3.48 15.32
C GLY A 396 -1.66 3.05 16.59
N LEU A 397 -0.37 2.71 16.49
CA LEU A 397 0.49 2.34 17.62
C LEU A 397 1.61 3.35 17.82
N LEU A 398 1.95 3.62 19.06
CA LEU A 398 3.20 4.30 19.43
C LEU A 398 4.15 3.29 20.07
N LEU A 399 5.39 3.24 19.58
CA LEU A 399 6.40 2.29 20.04
C LEU A 399 7.63 3.04 20.57
N ASP A 400 8.20 2.56 21.70
CA ASP A 400 9.57 2.86 22.14
C ASP A 400 10.53 1.97 21.35
N ILE A 401 11.48 2.57 20.65
CA ILE A 401 12.51 1.91 19.84
C ILE A 401 13.94 2.29 20.28
N LYS A 402 14.13 2.80 21.50
CA LYS A 402 15.47 3.10 22.07
C LYS A 402 16.36 1.85 22.09
N ASP A 403 15.78 0.68 22.26
CA ASP A 403 16.39 -0.60 21.91
C ASP A 403 15.75 -1.09 20.61
N PRO A 404 16.41 -0.93 19.46
CA PRO A 404 15.83 -1.29 18.18
C PRO A 404 15.58 -2.80 18.02
N VAL A 405 16.22 -3.64 18.85
CA VAL A 405 16.01 -5.09 18.84
C VAL A 405 14.74 -5.49 19.60
N HIS A 406 14.33 -4.69 20.58
CA HIS A 406 13.19 -5.01 21.45
C HIS A 406 12.19 -3.85 21.55
N PRO A 407 11.59 -3.39 20.45
CA PRO A 407 10.59 -2.33 20.47
C PRO A 407 9.40 -2.71 21.37
N LYS A 408 8.87 -1.70 22.08
CA LYS A 408 7.76 -1.87 23.03
C LYS A 408 6.63 -0.92 22.73
N ARG A 409 5.38 -1.38 22.80
CA ARG A 409 4.23 -0.51 22.64
C ARG A 409 4.06 0.40 23.87
N LEU A 410 4.00 1.71 23.60
CA LEU A 410 3.71 2.77 24.59
C LEU A 410 2.22 3.09 24.62
N ASP A 411 1.61 3.20 23.43
CA ASP A 411 0.19 3.53 23.29
C ASP A 411 -0.45 2.86 22.07
N ALA A 412 -1.77 2.84 22.03
CA ALA A 412 -2.55 2.38 20.89
C ALA A 412 -3.87 3.16 20.81
N VAL A 413 -4.22 3.60 19.61
CA VAL A 413 -5.48 4.31 19.33
C VAL A 413 -6.24 3.61 18.21
N ASN A 414 -7.57 3.80 18.18
CA ASN A 414 -8.44 3.40 17.09
C ASN A 414 -9.44 4.51 16.80
N ASP A 415 -10.09 4.45 15.64
CA ASP A 415 -11.09 5.42 15.22
C ASP A 415 -12.20 4.72 14.41
N PRO A 416 -13.49 4.91 14.76
CA PRO A 416 -14.60 4.31 14.02
C PRO A 416 -14.79 4.91 12.62
N ASN A 417 -14.19 6.06 12.32
CA ASN A 417 -14.17 6.67 10.99
C ASN A 417 -13.08 6.08 10.08
N TYR A 418 -12.22 5.22 10.60
CA TYR A 418 -11.13 4.59 9.86
C TYR A 418 -11.46 3.15 9.49
N SER A 419 -11.22 2.82 8.23
CA SER A 419 -11.35 1.47 7.70
C SER A 419 -10.03 0.71 7.75
N TYR A 420 -8.92 1.37 7.40
CA TYR A 420 -7.61 0.73 7.32
C TYR A 420 -6.47 1.72 7.62
N TRP A 421 -5.86 1.59 8.79
CA TRP A 421 -4.69 2.36 9.20
C TRP A 421 -3.49 1.94 8.38
N HIS A 422 -2.98 2.84 7.53
CA HIS A 422 -2.03 2.53 6.47
C HIS A 422 -0.62 3.06 6.73
N SER A 423 -0.46 4.38 6.87
CA SER A 423 0.83 5.02 7.10
C SER A 423 0.78 6.04 8.22
N ALA A 424 1.95 6.48 8.69
CA ALA A 424 2.10 7.46 9.74
C ALA A 424 3.22 8.46 9.41
N SER A 425 3.05 9.72 9.83
CA SER A 425 4.08 10.77 9.75
C SER A 425 4.17 11.51 11.08
N PHE A 426 5.37 11.68 11.63
CA PHE A 426 5.59 12.57 12.78
C PHE A 426 5.67 14.03 12.31
N SER A 427 5.27 15.00 13.16
CA SER A 427 5.63 16.40 12.96
C SER A 427 7.14 16.62 13.12
N ASN A 428 7.63 17.77 12.65
CA ASN A 428 9.06 18.10 12.72
C ASN A 428 9.64 18.06 14.15
N ASP A 429 8.84 18.43 15.14
CA ASP A 429 9.20 18.42 16.56
C ASP A 429 8.80 17.13 17.31
N GLY A 430 8.11 16.21 16.63
CA GLY A 430 7.63 14.95 17.21
C GLY A 430 6.45 15.10 18.18
N THR A 431 5.79 16.25 18.22
CA THR A 431 4.63 16.48 19.11
C THR A 431 3.30 16.09 18.49
N LYS A 432 3.29 15.72 17.23
CA LYS A 432 2.12 15.27 16.47
C LYS A 432 2.43 14.04 15.65
N VAL A 433 1.39 13.26 15.37
CA VAL A 433 1.43 12.13 14.43
C VAL A 433 0.21 12.22 13.52
N VAL A 434 0.43 12.16 12.22
CA VAL A 434 -0.61 12.02 11.21
C VAL A 434 -0.71 10.54 10.83
N PHE A 435 -1.90 9.96 10.90
CA PHE A 435 -2.19 8.61 10.38
C PHE A 435 -3.11 8.70 9.19
N THR A 436 -2.92 7.83 8.21
CA THR A 436 -3.76 7.76 7.01
C THR A 436 -4.73 6.59 7.07
N ASP A 437 -5.95 6.79 6.53
CA ASP A 437 -6.96 5.74 6.31
C ASP A 437 -6.99 5.36 4.82
N GLU A 438 -6.33 4.31 4.44
CA GLU A 438 -6.39 3.77 3.08
C GLU A 438 -7.68 2.95 2.88
N TRP A 439 -8.82 3.60 2.99
CA TRP A 439 -10.13 2.97 2.85
C TRP A 439 -10.27 2.18 1.54
N GLY A 440 -10.30 0.86 1.66
CA GLY A 440 -10.43 -0.07 0.53
C GLY A 440 -9.15 -0.34 -0.24
N GLY A 441 -7.96 -0.04 0.35
CA GLY A 441 -6.66 -0.40 -0.21
C GLY A 441 -6.33 0.30 -1.53
N GLY A 442 -6.72 1.58 -1.69
CA GLY A 442 -6.41 2.36 -2.89
C GLY A 442 -7.11 1.90 -4.19
N LEU A 443 -8.01 0.92 -4.12
CA LEU A 443 -8.62 0.30 -5.31
C LEU A 443 -9.86 1.01 -5.83
N GLY A 444 -10.42 1.94 -5.06
CA GLY A 444 -11.69 2.56 -5.36
C GLY A 444 -11.65 4.08 -5.34
N ALA A 445 -12.66 4.68 -5.93
CA ALA A 445 -12.92 6.10 -5.79
C ALA A 445 -13.45 6.36 -4.36
N ARG A 446 -12.71 7.14 -3.56
CA ARG A 446 -13.05 7.48 -2.17
C ARG A 446 -12.97 8.99 -1.87
N CYS A 447 -12.83 9.81 -2.93
CA CYS A 447 -12.85 11.27 -2.85
C CYS A 447 -14.01 11.86 -3.67
N ARG A 448 -15.09 11.10 -3.86
CA ARG A 448 -16.26 11.55 -4.64
C ARG A 448 -17.07 12.56 -3.85
N PRO A 449 -17.94 13.34 -4.50
CA PRO A 449 -18.75 14.37 -3.82
C PRO A 449 -19.56 13.86 -2.62
N ASN A 450 -19.97 12.59 -2.64
CA ASN A 450 -20.78 11.98 -1.60
C ASN A 450 -19.98 11.09 -0.63
N ASP A 451 -18.67 10.99 -0.76
CA ASP A 451 -17.85 10.28 0.22
C ASP A 451 -17.66 11.14 1.47
N PRO A 452 -17.85 10.59 2.68
CA PRO A 452 -17.71 11.33 3.91
C PRO A 452 -16.29 11.86 4.13
N ASN A 453 -16.14 13.12 4.56
CA ASN A 453 -14.83 13.75 4.74
C ASN A 453 -13.94 13.10 5.82
N LYS A 454 -14.49 12.30 6.73
CA LYS A 454 -13.71 11.59 7.74
C LYS A 454 -13.27 10.19 7.30
N TRP A 455 -13.76 9.69 6.16
CA TRP A 455 -13.47 8.37 5.65
C TRP A 455 -12.40 8.44 4.55
N GLY A 456 -11.39 7.57 4.64
CA GLY A 456 -10.26 7.65 3.72
C GLY A 456 -9.50 8.98 3.82
N ALA A 457 -9.33 9.46 5.03
CA ALA A 457 -8.76 10.75 5.39
C ALA A 457 -7.50 10.56 6.26
N ASP A 458 -6.87 11.65 6.62
CA ASP A 458 -5.84 11.70 7.65
C ASP A 458 -6.46 11.99 9.00
N ALA A 459 -5.96 11.37 10.06
CA ALA A 459 -6.24 11.77 11.44
C ALA A 459 -4.96 12.31 12.08
N ILE A 460 -5.06 13.51 12.61
CA ILE A 460 -3.96 14.21 13.27
C ILE A 460 -4.10 14.02 14.77
N PHE A 461 -3.06 13.47 15.38
CA PHE A 461 -3.00 13.23 16.82
C PHE A 461 -1.95 14.11 17.46
N HIS A 462 -2.24 14.69 18.64
CA HIS A 462 -1.21 15.18 19.54
C HIS A 462 -0.49 14.02 20.19
N LEU A 463 0.82 14.15 20.35
CA LEU A 463 1.66 13.24 21.12
C LEU A 463 2.19 13.99 22.36
N THR A 464 1.73 13.58 23.55
CA THR A 464 2.11 14.16 24.83
C THR A 464 2.29 13.05 25.86
N ASP A 465 3.42 13.02 26.55
CA ASP A 465 3.72 12.02 27.58
C ASP A 465 3.50 10.58 27.10
N ASP A 466 4.00 10.27 25.91
CA ASP A 466 3.86 8.96 25.24
C ASP A 466 2.40 8.54 24.99
N LYS A 467 1.48 9.52 24.87
CA LYS A 467 0.05 9.30 24.60
C LYS A 467 -0.42 10.05 23.36
N LEU A 468 -1.21 9.36 22.58
CA LEU A 468 -1.85 9.90 21.38
C LEU A 468 -3.27 10.36 21.70
N SER A 469 -3.62 11.58 21.29
CA SER A 469 -4.97 12.13 21.42
C SER A 469 -5.41 12.80 20.12
N LEU A 470 -6.58 12.40 19.58
CA LEU A 470 -7.10 12.92 18.33
C LEU A 470 -7.33 14.44 18.42
N ALA A 471 -6.77 15.17 17.47
CA ALA A 471 -7.00 16.61 17.30
C ALA A 471 -8.05 16.87 16.21
N SER A 472 -7.84 16.37 14.99
CA SER A 472 -8.73 16.62 13.85
C SER A 472 -8.51 15.63 12.72
N TYR A 473 -9.21 15.89 11.60
CA TYR A 473 -9.04 15.15 10.35
C TYR A 473 -8.69 16.12 9.20
N TYR A 474 -7.95 15.59 8.22
CA TYR A 474 -7.78 16.25 6.94
C TYR A 474 -8.22 15.32 5.80
N LYS A 475 -8.97 15.85 4.85
CA LYS A 475 -9.37 15.15 3.62
C LYS A 475 -9.04 16.03 2.43
N LEU A 476 -8.64 15.42 1.32
CA LEU A 476 -8.49 16.12 0.04
C LEU A 476 -9.71 17.00 -0.22
N PRO A 477 -9.56 18.35 -0.34
CA PRO A 477 -10.71 19.25 -0.44
C PRO A 477 -11.50 19.09 -1.76
N ALA A 478 -10.80 18.77 -2.86
CA ALA A 478 -11.41 18.60 -4.17
C ALA A 478 -12.17 17.28 -4.27
N ALA A 479 -13.36 17.32 -4.84
CA ALA A 479 -14.01 16.10 -5.30
C ALA A 479 -13.24 15.49 -6.48
N GLN A 480 -13.28 14.15 -6.59
CA GLN A 480 -12.76 13.38 -7.70
C GLN A 480 -13.89 12.58 -8.37
N SER A 481 -13.66 12.12 -9.59
CA SER A 481 -14.66 11.35 -10.34
C SER A 481 -14.76 9.90 -9.88
N ASP A 482 -15.80 9.19 -10.35
CA ASP A 482 -15.97 7.75 -10.13
C ASP A 482 -14.91 6.89 -10.84
N THR A 483 -14.12 7.47 -11.76
CA THR A 483 -13.06 6.79 -12.52
C THR A 483 -11.67 6.96 -11.93
N GLU A 484 -11.55 7.66 -10.81
CA GLU A 484 -10.29 7.94 -10.12
C GLU A 484 -10.22 7.19 -8.80
N ASN A 485 -9.27 6.25 -8.67
CA ASN A 485 -8.94 5.74 -7.35
C ASN A 485 -8.31 6.87 -6.54
N CYS A 486 -8.89 7.16 -5.39
CA CYS A 486 -8.48 8.27 -4.54
C CYS A 486 -8.78 7.97 -3.08
N VAL A 487 -7.75 8.08 -2.24
CA VAL A 487 -7.80 7.95 -0.78
C VAL A 487 -6.47 8.42 -0.21
N ALA A 488 -6.40 8.78 1.08
CA ALA A 488 -5.15 9.14 1.75
C ALA A 488 -4.11 8.02 1.66
N HIS A 489 -2.87 8.36 1.31
CA HIS A 489 -1.77 7.41 1.14
C HIS A 489 -0.45 8.00 1.68
N ASN A 490 0.71 7.63 1.11
CA ASN A 490 2.02 8.01 1.63
C ASN A 490 2.38 9.48 1.40
N GLY A 491 3.07 10.05 2.38
CA GLY A 491 3.55 11.42 2.34
C GLY A 491 4.86 11.62 3.09
N SER A 492 5.36 12.83 3.08
CA SER A 492 6.51 13.25 3.87
C SER A 492 6.41 14.70 4.32
N LEU A 493 7.13 15.03 5.40
CA LEU A 493 7.23 16.40 5.86
C LEU A 493 8.05 17.27 4.89
N ILE A 494 7.67 18.53 4.80
CA ILE A 494 8.45 19.59 4.19
C ILE A 494 9.10 20.40 5.30
N PRO A 495 10.45 20.51 5.37
CA PRO A 495 11.16 21.08 6.51
C PRO A 495 11.13 22.62 6.49
N VAL A 496 9.98 23.21 6.79
CA VAL A 496 9.83 24.66 6.99
C VAL A 496 9.98 24.97 8.47
N PRO A 497 10.96 25.79 8.90
CA PRO A 497 11.17 26.08 10.31
C PRO A 497 9.92 26.64 11.00
N GLY A 498 9.55 26.04 12.12
CA GLY A 498 8.40 26.47 12.94
C GLY A 498 7.02 26.14 12.35
N ARG A 499 6.96 25.33 11.29
CA ARG A 499 5.71 24.85 10.70
C ARG A 499 5.73 23.35 10.50
N ASP A 500 4.56 22.74 10.60
CA ASP A 500 4.34 21.34 10.25
C ASP A 500 3.57 21.28 8.93
N ILE A 501 4.29 20.95 7.89
CA ILE A 501 3.78 20.88 6.51
C ILE A 501 4.07 19.49 5.97
N GLU A 502 3.06 18.84 5.44
CA GLU A 502 3.18 17.53 4.81
C GLU A 502 2.75 17.58 3.35
N VAL A 503 3.55 16.99 2.48
CA VAL A 503 3.13 16.63 1.13
C VAL A 503 2.67 15.19 1.13
N GLN A 504 1.52 14.92 0.52
CA GLN A 504 0.89 13.61 0.54
C GLN A 504 0.29 13.26 -0.82
N SER A 505 0.36 11.99 -1.17
CA SER A 505 -0.30 11.42 -2.33
C SER A 505 -1.73 10.97 -1.99
N TRP A 506 -2.62 11.14 -2.98
CA TRP A 506 -4.03 10.72 -2.96
C TRP A 506 -4.36 9.86 -4.17
N TYR A 507 -3.41 9.05 -4.63
CA TYR A 507 -3.53 8.29 -5.89
C TYR A 507 -3.89 9.21 -7.06
N GLN A 508 -4.98 8.92 -7.82
CA GLN A 508 -5.43 9.81 -8.90
C GLN A 508 -6.07 11.12 -8.42
N GLY A 509 -6.30 11.30 -7.13
CA GLY A 509 -6.59 12.62 -6.55
C GLY A 509 -5.38 13.55 -6.53
N GLY A 510 -4.22 13.07 -7.00
CA GLY A 510 -3.00 13.84 -7.13
C GLY A 510 -2.23 14.01 -5.83
N ILE A 511 -1.53 15.12 -5.72
CA ILE A 511 -0.69 15.48 -4.59
C ILE A 511 -1.28 16.70 -3.89
N SER A 512 -1.43 16.62 -2.56
CA SER A 512 -1.85 17.71 -1.69
C SER A 512 -0.74 18.07 -0.72
N VAL A 513 -0.56 19.35 -0.45
CA VAL A 513 0.34 19.87 0.60
C VAL A 513 -0.50 20.49 1.68
N MET A 514 -0.48 19.87 2.85
CA MET A 514 -1.24 20.25 4.03
C MET A 514 -0.37 20.99 5.03
N ASP A 515 -0.85 22.11 5.55
CA ASP A 515 -0.32 22.74 6.75
C ASP A 515 -1.16 22.27 7.95
N PHE A 516 -0.53 21.60 8.89
CA PHE A 516 -1.13 21.13 10.15
C PHE A 516 -0.40 21.66 11.39
N THR A 517 0.26 22.82 11.23
CA THR A 517 0.91 23.54 12.36
C THR A 517 -0.09 23.74 13.49
N ASP A 518 -1.32 24.19 13.16
CA ASP A 518 -2.48 24.06 14.04
C ASP A 518 -3.17 22.71 13.77
N ALA A 519 -2.91 21.73 14.61
CA ALA A 519 -3.46 20.39 14.47
C ALA A 519 -5.01 20.34 14.49
N ALA A 520 -5.69 21.36 15.04
CA ALA A 520 -7.14 21.43 15.08
C ALA A 520 -7.75 21.95 13.76
N HIS A 521 -6.98 22.66 12.94
CA HIS A 521 -7.45 23.34 11.73
C HIS A 521 -6.48 23.14 10.55
N PRO A 522 -6.18 21.90 10.13
CA PRO A 522 -5.33 21.63 8.97
C PRO A 522 -5.99 22.16 7.69
N PHE A 523 -5.18 22.63 6.74
CA PHE A 523 -5.69 23.13 5.46
C PHE A 523 -4.70 22.97 4.32
N GLU A 524 -5.19 22.88 3.09
CA GLU A 524 -4.38 22.75 1.88
C GLU A 524 -3.72 24.06 1.51
N ILE A 525 -2.42 24.03 1.26
CA ILE A 525 -1.62 25.21 0.87
C ILE A 525 -1.06 25.13 -0.55
N ALA A 526 -0.95 23.92 -1.09
CA ALA A 526 -0.55 23.69 -2.47
C ALA A 526 -1.07 22.34 -2.95
N TYR A 527 -1.21 22.17 -4.27
CA TYR A 527 -1.57 20.89 -4.87
C TYR A 527 -1.10 20.80 -6.32
N PHE A 528 -0.97 19.57 -6.79
CA PHE A 528 -0.97 19.19 -8.20
C PHE A 528 -1.92 18.01 -8.39
N ASP A 529 -2.71 18.07 -9.47
CA ASP A 529 -3.61 17.00 -9.84
C ASP A 529 -3.62 16.81 -11.35
N ARG A 530 -3.76 15.56 -11.75
CA ARG A 530 -3.85 15.14 -13.15
C ARG A 530 -5.09 14.27 -13.32
N GLY A 531 -5.97 14.62 -14.24
CA GLY A 531 -7.23 13.92 -14.46
C GLY A 531 -7.08 12.42 -14.71
N PRO A 532 -8.19 11.69 -14.68
CA PRO A 532 -8.23 10.23 -14.69
C PRO A 532 -7.49 9.64 -15.90
N ILE A 533 -6.99 8.41 -15.73
CA ILE A 533 -6.36 7.67 -16.84
C ILE A 533 -7.38 7.39 -17.95
N ASP A 534 -8.59 6.98 -17.57
CA ASP A 534 -9.68 6.69 -18.50
C ASP A 534 -10.97 7.38 -18.04
N ALA A 535 -11.76 7.88 -19.02
CA ALA A 535 -12.96 8.66 -18.73
C ALA A 535 -14.19 7.80 -18.35
N LYS A 536 -14.14 6.48 -18.54
CA LYS A 536 -15.29 5.59 -18.42
C LYS A 536 -15.06 4.43 -17.46
N THR A 537 -13.80 4.07 -17.24
CA THR A 537 -13.41 2.89 -16.47
C THR A 537 -12.41 3.32 -15.41
N LEU A 538 -12.59 2.89 -14.18
CA LEU A 538 -11.60 3.09 -13.15
C LEU A 538 -10.37 2.22 -13.47
N VAL A 539 -9.28 2.89 -13.88
CA VAL A 539 -7.96 2.29 -14.08
C VAL A 539 -7.07 2.76 -12.94
N LEU A 540 -6.41 1.84 -12.26
CA LEU A 540 -5.56 2.21 -11.13
C LEU A 540 -4.35 3.03 -11.58
N GLY A 541 -4.12 4.14 -10.93
CA GLY A 541 -3.05 5.08 -11.23
C GLY A 541 -2.92 6.16 -10.17
N GLY A 542 -2.26 7.24 -10.53
CA GLY A 542 -1.94 8.32 -9.63
C GLY A 542 -0.69 8.04 -8.79
N ASP A 543 -0.36 8.96 -7.90
CA ASP A 543 0.87 8.85 -7.12
C ASP A 543 0.70 7.85 -5.97
N TRP A 544 1.59 6.83 -5.93
CA TRP A 544 1.75 5.93 -4.78
C TRP A 544 2.30 6.70 -3.59
N SER A 545 3.36 7.48 -3.81
CA SER A 545 4.03 8.30 -2.80
C SER A 545 4.36 9.66 -3.36
N ALA A 546 4.36 10.67 -2.48
CA ALA A 546 4.81 12.01 -2.77
C ALA A 546 5.78 12.47 -1.68
N TYR A 547 7.07 12.60 -2.01
CA TYR A 547 8.10 12.91 -1.02
C TYR A 547 8.87 14.17 -1.38
N TRP A 548 9.10 15.01 -0.37
CA TRP A 548 10.00 16.15 -0.47
C TRP A 548 11.45 15.69 -0.32
N TYR A 549 12.30 16.11 -1.22
CA TYR A 549 13.73 15.87 -1.15
C TYR A 549 14.51 17.00 -1.79
N ASN A 550 15.42 17.64 -1.03
CA ASN A 550 16.33 18.70 -1.52
C ASN A 550 15.64 19.81 -2.33
N GLY A 551 14.51 20.35 -1.82
CA GLY A 551 13.80 21.48 -2.44
C GLY A 551 12.82 21.12 -3.56
N TYR A 552 12.62 19.82 -3.82
CA TYR A 552 11.68 19.32 -4.80
C TYR A 552 10.75 18.25 -4.20
N ILE A 553 9.61 18.05 -4.83
CA ILE A 553 8.69 16.96 -4.52
C ILE A 553 8.75 15.96 -5.67
N TYR A 554 8.85 14.69 -5.34
CA TYR A 554 8.85 13.58 -6.29
C TYR A 554 7.59 12.76 -6.09
N GLY A 555 6.87 12.48 -7.19
CA GLY A 555 5.66 11.66 -7.21
C GLY A 555 5.93 10.32 -7.90
N SER A 556 5.62 9.21 -7.21
CA SER A 556 5.73 7.86 -7.74
C SER A 556 4.42 7.45 -8.40
N GLU A 557 4.23 7.84 -9.65
CA GLU A 557 3.00 7.57 -10.37
C GLU A 557 2.94 6.10 -10.82
N ILE A 558 1.91 5.39 -10.34
CA ILE A 558 1.71 3.93 -10.47
C ILE A 558 1.79 3.46 -11.93
N ALA A 559 1.06 4.14 -12.82
CA ALA A 559 0.86 3.72 -14.19
C ALA A 559 1.78 4.45 -15.19
N ARG A 560 2.05 5.74 -14.95
CA ARG A 560 2.68 6.64 -15.91
C ARG A 560 4.19 6.73 -15.76
N GLY A 561 4.72 6.94 -14.51
CA GLY A 561 6.17 7.06 -14.33
C GLY A 561 6.63 7.79 -13.09
N LEU A 562 7.52 8.74 -13.25
CA LEU A 562 8.10 9.57 -12.21
C LEU A 562 7.81 11.04 -12.51
N ASP A 563 7.21 11.72 -11.57
CA ASP A 563 6.95 13.15 -11.63
C ASP A 563 7.86 13.93 -10.68
N VAL A 564 8.24 15.13 -11.07
CA VAL A 564 9.03 16.07 -10.26
C VAL A 564 8.30 17.41 -10.19
N TYR A 565 8.11 17.90 -8.97
CA TYR A 565 7.42 19.16 -8.72
C TYR A 565 8.28 20.10 -7.88
N GLN A 566 7.96 21.38 -7.95
CA GLN A 566 8.57 22.42 -7.13
C GLN A 566 7.51 23.35 -6.55
N LEU A 567 7.56 23.58 -5.24
CA LEU A 567 6.74 24.59 -4.60
C LEU A 567 7.08 25.98 -5.12
N THR A 568 6.09 26.84 -5.21
CA THR A 568 6.23 28.23 -5.65
C THR A 568 5.73 29.17 -4.56
N PRO A 569 6.30 30.38 -4.45
CA PRO A 569 5.81 31.36 -3.49
C PRO A 569 4.32 31.62 -3.67
N SER A 570 3.60 31.69 -2.59
CA SER A 570 2.16 31.92 -2.54
C SER A 570 1.78 32.76 -1.31
N LYS A 571 0.50 33.00 -1.12
CA LYS A 571 0.00 33.60 0.13
C LYS A 571 0.16 32.70 1.36
N PHE A 572 0.44 31.40 1.16
CA PHE A 572 0.57 30.42 2.22
C PHE A 572 2.03 30.07 2.53
N LEU A 573 2.93 30.15 1.52
CA LEU A 573 4.35 29.90 1.66
C LEU A 573 5.11 31.04 0.99
N THR A 574 5.88 31.77 1.77
CA THR A 574 6.72 32.86 1.28
C THR A 574 7.99 32.34 0.61
N ARG A 575 8.67 33.19 -0.15
CA ARG A 575 9.98 32.87 -0.73
C ARG A 575 10.98 32.48 0.36
N ASN A 576 11.02 33.21 1.48
CA ASN A 576 11.96 32.96 2.55
C ASN A 576 11.72 31.59 3.24
N GLU A 577 10.46 31.17 3.38
CA GLU A 577 10.13 29.84 3.91
C GLU A 577 10.53 28.72 2.94
N LEU A 578 10.44 28.95 1.64
CA LEU A 578 10.88 27.98 0.63
C LEU A 578 12.40 27.88 0.50
N ASP A 579 13.12 28.95 0.83
CA ASP A 579 14.58 29.03 0.74
C ASP A 579 15.25 28.58 2.08
N ALA A 580 14.48 28.45 3.17
CA ALA A 580 14.97 28.05 4.49
C ALA A 580 15.17 26.54 4.62
#